data_7e55eb2744442bfa9dca9184e1c28b9f
#
_entry.id   7e55eb2744442bfa9dca9184e1c28b9f
#
_cell.length_a   1.000
_cell.length_b   1.000
_cell.length_c   1.000
_cell.angle_alpha   90.00
_cell.angle_beta   90.00
_cell.angle_gamma   90.00
#
_symmetry.space_group_name_H-M   'P 1'
#
loop_
_entity.id
_entity.type
_entity.pdbx_description
1 polymer ?
#
loop_
_entity_poly.entity_id
_entity_poly.type
_entity_poly.pdbx_seq_one_letter_code
_entity_poly.pdbx_strand_id
1 'polypeptide(L)'
;MDWRAEALDQLDFYWTMWRPRLDGLTDEEYFWEPVADCWSLRRVDDGWAMDFSFPEPVPPPFTTIAWRLNHIAGHVFAMRANNHFGDASYRMDNHDYPTDAATALAYLDEQKTLWRNGIGSLDAEGWAKPVGPAEGPFADRPYRALVLHLNRELFHHGAEVALLRDLYRASGGRSFA
;
A
#
# COMPACT_ATOMS: atom_id res chain seq x y z
N MET A 1 22.18 2.33 20.32
CA MET A 1 21.68 2.26 18.92
C MET A 1 20.22 2.67 18.96
N ASP A 2 19.83 3.71 18.24
CA ASP A 2 18.42 4.13 18.16
C ASP A 2 17.75 3.38 17.01
N TRP A 3 17.21 2.19 17.33
CA TRP A 3 16.56 1.33 16.34
C TRP A 3 15.32 1.98 15.67
N ARG A 4 14.79 3.08 16.21
CA ARG A 4 13.73 3.88 15.57
C ARG A 4 14.29 4.58 14.33
N ALA A 5 15.47 5.18 14.46
CA ALA A 5 16.17 5.76 13.32
C ALA A 5 16.41 4.70 12.24
N GLU A 6 16.85 3.51 12.63
CA GLU A 6 17.07 2.40 11.69
C GLU A 6 15.79 1.96 10.97
N ALA A 7 14.65 1.88 11.69
CA ALA A 7 13.37 1.50 11.08
C ALA A 7 12.84 2.56 10.11
N LEU A 8 13.06 3.84 10.42
CA LEU A 8 12.71 4.95 9.53
C LEU A 8 13.65 5.02 8.32
N ASP A 9 14.94 4.83 8.53
CA ASP A 9 15.94 4.79 7.46
C ASP A 9 15.66 3.63 6.49
N GLN A 10 15.28 2.47 6.99
CA GLN A 10 14.88 1.33 6.17
C GLN A 10 13.69 1.68 5.25
N LEU A 11 12.66 2.37 5.76
CA LEU A 11 11.52 2.84 4.96
C LEU A 11 11.99 3.81 3.88
N ASP A 12 12.76 4.83 4.27
CA ASP A 12 13.20 5.90 3.38
C ASP A 12 14.21 5.37 2.34
N PHE A 13 15.11 4.45 2.71
CA PHE A 13 16.04 3.80 1.80
C PHE A 13 15.31 2.98 0.74
N TYR A 14 14.38 2.11 1.17
CA TYR A 14 13.59 1.31 0.22
C TYR A 14 12.79 2.21 -0.73
N TRP A 15 12.17 3.27 -0.21
CA TRP A 15 11.44 4.25 -1.01
C TRP A 15 12.31 4.87 -2.10
N THR A 16 13.52 5.30 -1.75
CA THR A 16 14.49 5.89 -2.69
C THR A 16 14.85 4.92 -3.83
N MET A 17 14.93 3.62 -3.54
CA MET A 17 15.25 2.60 -4.53
C MET A 17 14.05 2.18 -5.38
N TRP A 18 12.89 2.08 -4.77
CA TRP A 18 11.69 1.52 -5.39
C TRP A 18 10.85 2.56 -6.14
N ARG A 19 10.58 3.72 -5.52
CA ARG A 19 9.67 4.72 -6.10
C ARG A 19 10.05 5.16 -7.53
N PRO A 20 11.32 5.39 -7.87
CA PRO A 20 11.72 5.72 -9.24
C PRO A 20 11.41 4.62 -10.26
N ARG A 21 11.29 3.37 -9.83
CA ARG A 21 10.89 2.27 -10.72
C ARG A 21 9.44 2.38 -11.19
N LEU A 22 8.63 3.23 -10.58
CA LEU A 22 7.24 3.49 -10.97
C LEU A 22 7.10 4.65 -11.96
N ASP A 23 8.18 5.36 -12.28
CA ASP A 23 8.15 6.47 -13.23
C ASP A 23 7.74 5.99 -14.62
N GLY A 24 6.85 6.74 -15.26
CA GLY A 24 6.29 6.37 -16.56
C GLY A 24 5.32 5.20 -16.54
N LEU A 25 4.74 4.86 -15.38
CA LEU A 25 3.61 3.93 -15.30
C LEU A 25 2.44 4.48 -16.12
N THR A 26 1.89 3.70 -17.05
CA THR A 26 0.72 4.05 -17.85
C THR A 26 -0.55 3.39 -17.31
N ASP A 27 -1.71 3.88 -17.73
CA ASP A 27 -2.99 3.30 -17.30
C ASP A 27 -3.17 1.87 -17.85
N GLU A 28 -2.68 1.58 -19.05
CA GLU A 28 -2.69 0.24 -19.61
C GLU A 28 -1.85 -0.73 -18.77
N GLU A 29 -0.67 -0.28 -18.30
CA GLU A 29 0.18 -1.07 -17.40
C GLU A 29 -0.44 -1.20 -16.00
N TYR A 30 -1.07 -0.13 -15.50
CA TYR A 30 -1.72 -0.07 -14.19
C TYR A 30 -2.84 -1.10 -14.06
N PHE A 31 -3.67 -1.25 -15.10
CA PHE A 31 -4.79 -2.20 -15.14
C PHE A 31 -4.45 -3.53 -15.81
N TRP A 32 -3.21 -3.75 -16.23
CA TRP A 32 -2.83 -4.99 -16.90
C TRP A 32 -3.06 -6.21 -16.01
N GLU A 33 -3.81 -7.18 -16.55
CA GLU A 33 -4.03 -8.48 -15.94
C GLU A 33 -3.03 -9.48 -16.52
N PRO A 34 -2.00 -9.90 -15.76
CA PRO A 34 -1.01 -10.86 -16.24
C PRO A 34 -1.61 -12.22 -16.55
N VAL A 35 -2.65 -12.62 -15.82
CA VAL A 35 -3.44 -13.84 -16.03
C VAL A 35 -4.92 -13.51 -15.87
N ALA A 36 -5.81 -14.41 -16.31
CA ALA A 36 -7.25 -14.25 -16.12
C ALA A 36 -7.64 -14.20 -14.63
N ASP A 37 -8.75 -13.57 -14.33
CA ASP A 37 -9.36 -13.50 -13.00
C ASP A 37 -8.46 -12.84 -11.92
N CYS A 38 -7.55 -11.93 -12.32
CA CYS A 38 -6.80 -11.12 -11.37
C CYS A 38 -7.71 -10.24 -10.52
N TRP A 39 -7.39 -10.09 -9.26
CA TRP A 39 -7.94 -9.02 -8.45
C TRP A 39 -7.41 -7.67 -8.93
N SER A 40 -8.33 -6.73 -9.10
CA SER A 40 -8.06 -5.39 -9.62
C SER A 40 -8.95 -4.35 -8.95
N LEU A 41 -8.85 -3.12 -9.40
CA LEU A 41 -9.84 -2.08 -9.19
C LEU A 41 -10.87 -2.20 -10.33
N ARG A 42 -12.15 -2.34 -9.98
CA ARG A 42 -13.24 -2.56 -10.92
C ARG A 42 -14.23 -1.42 -10.91
N ARG A 43 -14.74 -1.07 -12.09
CA ARG A 43 -15.86 -0.16 -12.19
C ARG A 43 -17.14 -0.87 -11.74
N VAL A 44 -17.87 -0.22 -10.82
CA VAL A 44 -19.18 -0.68 -10.32
C VAL A 44 -20.16 0.48 -10.45
N ASP A 45 -21.43 0.21 -10.65
CA ASP A 45 -22.52 1.19 -10.78
C ASP A 45 -22.07 2.66 -10.91
N ASP A 46 -22.02 3.40 -9.82
CA ASP A 46 -21.67 4.81 -9.78
C ASP A 46 -20.22 5.10 -9.33
N GLY A 47 -19.34 4.10 -9.28
CA GLY A 47 -18.00 4.29 -8.73
C GLY A 47 -16.99 3.20 -9.10
N TRP A 48 -16.04 3.01 -8.20
CA TRP A 48 -15.01 1.99 -8.30
C TRP A 48 -14.91 1.21 -7.00
N ALA A 49 -14.66 -0.09 -7.11
CA ALA A 49 -14.43 -0.98 -5.98
C ALA A 49 -13.16 -1.80 -6.21
N MET A 50 -12.46 -2.08 -5.13
CA MET A 50 -11.31 -2.96 -5.14
C MET A 50 -11.78 -4.40 -4.88
N ASP A 51 -11.37 -5.34 -5.72
CA ASP A 51 -11.68 -6.75 -5.50
C ASP A 51 -11.14 -7.19 -4.13
N PHE A 52 -12.00 -7.78 -3.32
CA PHE A 52 -11.65 -8.23 -1.98
C PHE A 52 -12.58 -9.34 -1.50
N SER A 53 -12.04 -10.29 -0.77
CA SER A 53 -12.81 -11.33 -0.08
C SER A 53 -12.16 -11.72 1.24
N PHE A 54 -12.98 -11.96 2.24
CA PHE A 54 -12.50 -12.53 3.51
C PHE A 54 -13.40 -13.71 3.92
N PRO A 55 -12.85 -14.90 4.16
CA PRO A 55 -11.43 -15.26 4.03
C PRO A 55 -10.92 -15.13 2.60
N GLU A 56 -9.60 -14.97 2.47
CA GLU A 56 -8.94 -14.93 1.18
C GLU A 56 -9.16 -16.26 0.41
N PRO A 57 -9.38 -16.21 -0.90
CA PRO A 57 -9.52 -17.43 -1.71
C PRO A 57 -8.28 -18.33 -1.66
N VAL A 58 -8.50 -19.62 -1.87
CA VAL A 58 -7.42 -20.60 -1.96
C VAL A 58 -7.49 -21.29 -3.33
N PRO A 59 -6.49 -21.16 -4.19
CA PRO A 59 -5.25 -20.36 -4.03
C PRO A 59 -5.50 -18.85 -4.02
N PRO A 60 -4.58 -18.06 -3.43
CA PRO A 60 -4.68 -16.60 -3.48
C PRO A 60 -4.70 -16.08 -4.93
N PRO A 61 -5.52 -15.10 -5.27
CA PRO A 61 -5.58 -14.58 -6.63
C PRO A 61 -4.33 -13.78 -6.99
N PHE A 62 -3.98 -13.80 -8.27
CA PHE A 62 -3.07 -12.77 -8.80
C PHE A 62 -3.74 -11.40 -8.69
N THR A 63 -2.93 -10.34 -8.73
CA THR A 63 -3.42 -8.97 -8.64
C THR A 63 -2.79 -8.11 -9.72
N THR A 64 -3.49 -7.04 -10.09
CA THR A 64 -2.96 -5.98 -10.95
C THR A 64 -2.11 -5.00 -10.16
N ILE A 65 -1.36 -4.14 -10.87
CA ILE A 65 -0.67 -2.99 -10.27
C ILE A 65 -1.68 -2.04 -9.61
N ALA A 66 -2.85 -1.85 -10.23
CA ALA A 66 -3.93 -1.05 -9.66
C ALA A 66 -4.34 -1.53 -8.26
N TRP A 67 -4.53 -2.82 -8.10
CA TRP A 67 -4.85 -3.41 -6.81
C TRP A 67 -3.73 -3.19 -5.79
N ARG A 68 -2.48 -3.50 -6.17
CA ARG A 68 -1.33 -3.40 -5.26
C ARG A 68 -1.03 -1.98 -4.82
N LEU A 69 -1.09 -1.00 -5.75
CA LEU A 69 -0.84 0.41 -5.37
C LEU A 69 -1.96 0.95 -4.48
N ASN A 70 -3.22 0.62 -4.75
CA ASN A 70 -4.33 1.01 -3.88
C ASN A 70 -4.26 0.33 -2.51
N HIS A 71 -3.81 -0.92 -2.44
CA HIS A 71 -3.55 -1.58 -1.16
C HIS A 71 -2.43 -0.87 -0.38
N ILE A 72 -1.29 -0.60 -1.00
CA ILE A 72 -0.17 0.08 -0.33
C ILE A 72 -0.57 1.51 0.09
N ALA A 73 -1.10 2.30 -0.83
CA ALA A 73 -1.43 3.70 -0.56
C ALA A 73 -2.62 3.84 0.41
N GLY A 74 -3.70 3.10 0.16
CA GLY A 74 -4.95 3.17 0.91
C GLY A 74 -4.88 2.39 2.23
N HIS A 75 -4.73 1.07 2.12
CA HIS A 75 -4.89 0.20 3.28
C HIS A 75 -3.64 0.17 4.17
N VAL A 76 -2.43 0.30 3.59
CA VAL A 76 -1.21 0.31 4.40
C VAL A 76 -0.93 1.70 4.96
N PHE A 77 -0.85 2.74 4.13
CA PHE A 77 -0.47 4.07 4.59
C PHE A 77 -1.64 4.97 5.00
N ALA A 78 -2.61 5.21 4.11
CA ALA A 78 -3.65 6.22 4.36
C ALA A 78 -4.50 5.87 5.58
N MET A 79 -4.96 4.63 5.69
CA MET A 79 -5.74 4.19 6.83
C MET A 79 -4.99 4.41 8.15
N ARG A 80 -3.69 4.09 8.20
CA ARG A 80 -2.87 4.24 9.39
C ARG A 80 -2.51 5.70 9.66
N ALA A 81 -2.12 6.46 8.63
CA ALA A 81 -1.85 7.88 8.77
C ALA A 81 -3.08 8.64 9.28
N ASN A 82 -4.25 8.37 8.71
CA ASN A 82 -5.49 9.01 9.12
C ASN A 82 -5.93 8.59 10.53
N ASN A 83 -5.95 7.27 10.81
CA ASN A 83 -6.48 6.76 12.08
C ASN A 83 -5.58 7.04 13.29
N HIS A 84 -4.27 7.20 13.08
CA HIS A 84 -3.31 7.41 14.17
C HIS A 84 -2.84 8.87 14.30
N PHE A 85 -2.85 9.62 13.23
CA PHE A 85 -2.28 10.98 13.17
C PHE A 85 -3.22 12.01 12.53
N GLY A 86 -4.37 11.60 12.03
CA GLY A 86 -5.40 12.43 11.44
C GLY A 86 -6.67 12.48 12.28
N ASP A 87 -7.81 12.60 11.62
CA ASP A 87 -9.13 12.74 12.22
C ASP A 87 -9.87 11.40 12.45
N ALA A 88 -9.24 10.28 12.13
CA ALA A 88 -9.79 8.93 12.21
C ALA A 88 -11.08 8.72 11.38
N SER A 89 -11.20 9.42 10.25
CA SER A 89 -12.36 9.36 9.35
C SER A 89 -12.24 8.26 8.28
N TYR A 90 -11.04 7.70 8.07
CA TYR A 90 -10.81 6.70 7.01
C TYR A 90 -11.70 5.47 7.20
N ARG A 91 -12.35 5.06 6.09
CA ARG A 91 -13.15 3.82 6.00
C ARG A 91 -12.82 3.12 4.68
N MET A 92 -12.73 1.80 4.70
CA MET A 92 -12.44 1.02 3.49
C MET A 92 -13.64 0.93 2.54
N ASP A 93 -14.85 1.00 3.06
CA ASP A 93 -16.10 0.85 2.34
C ASP A 93 -16.57 2.11 1.62
N ASN A 94 -15.97 3.25 1.92
CA ASN A 94 -16.29 4.54 1.29
C ASN A 94 -15.04 5.29 0.80
N HIS A 95 -13.96 4.56 0.52
CA HIS A 95 -12.72 5.16 0.06
C HIS A 95 -12.75 5.38 -1.46
N ASP A 96 -12.43 6.61 -1.88
CA ASP A 96 -12.24 6.96 -3.28
C ASP A 96 -10.87 6.46 -3.76
N TYR A 97 -10.86 5.31 -4.40
CA TYR A 97 -9.64 4.73 -4.94
C TYR A 97 -9.15 5.50 -6.18
N PRO A 98 -7.85 5.85 -6.27
CA PRO A 98 -7.27 6.36 -7.51
C PRO A 98 -7.52 5.42 -8.70
N THR A 99 -8.08 5.96 -9.77
CA THR A 99 -8.57 5.21 -10.94
C THR A 99 -7.68 5.32 -12.18
N ASP A 100 -6.53 5.94 -12.02
CA ASP A 100 -5.49 6.06 -13.05
C ASP A 100 -4.10 6.05 -12.42
N ALA A 101 -3.09 5.76 -13.22
CA ALA A 101 -1.71 5.61 -12.78
C ALA A 101 -1.15 6.89 -12.13
N ALA A 102 -1.41 8.05 -12.73
CA ALA A 102 -0.85 9.32 -12.26
C ALA A 102 -1.42 9.71 -10.90
N THR A 103 -2.75 9.61 -10.74
CA THR A 103 -3.43 9.88 -9.47
C THR A 103 -3.00 8.87 -8.39
N ALA A 104 -2.84 7.59 -8.75
CA ALA A 104 -2.39 6.55 -7.83
C ALA A 104 -0.97 6.82 -7.30
N LEU A 105 -0.06 7.26 -8.16
CA LEU A 105 1.30 7.61 -7.75
C LEU A 105 1.34 8.86 -6.86
N ALA A 106 0.57 9.89 -7.19
CA ALA A 106 0.47 11.09 -6.36
C ALA A 106 -0.11 10.78 -4.97
N TYR A 107 -1.17 9.97 -4.92
CA TYR A 107 -1.78 9.52 -3.68
C TYR A 107 -0.82 8.68 -2.83
N LEU A 108 -0.09 7.76 -3.46
CA LEU A 108 0.92 6.94 -2.79
C LEU A 108 2.02 7.81 -2.13
N ASP A 109 2.54 8.80 -2.85
CA ASP A 109 3.58 9.72 -2.37
C ASP A 109 3.08 10.54 -1.17
N GLU A 110 1.85 11.05 -1.24
CA GLU A 110 1.19 11.78 -0.17
C GLU A 110 1.02 10.92 1.08
N GLN A 111 0.39 9.75 0.94
CA GLN A 111 0.05 8.91 2.09
C GLN A 111 1.30 8.33 2.78
N LYS A 112 2.33 7.95 2.02
CA LYS A 112 3.65 7.59 2.60
C LYS A 112 4.23 8.76 3.40
N THR A 113 4.13 9.96 2.88
CA THR A 113 4.66 11.16 3.55
C THR A 113 3.91 11.45 4.85
N LEU A 114 2.59 11.38 4.85
CA LEU A 114 1.76 11.56 6.05
C LEU A 114 2.10 10.51 7.12
N TRP A 115 2.16 9.24 6.74
CA TRP A 115 2.58 8.16 7.65
C TRP A 115 3.99 8.39 8.20
N ARG A 116 4.97 8.66 7.31
CA ARG A 116 6.37 8.87 7.69
C ARG A 116 6.55 10.05 8.67
N ASN A 117 5.81 11.13 8.46
CA ASN A 117 5.82 12.29 9.34
C ASN A 117 5.17 11.96 10.70
N GLY A 118 4.03 11.28 10.69
CA GLY A 118 3.33 10.87 11.91
C GLY A 118 4.21 10.01 12.82
N ILE A 119 4.77 8.91 12.31
CA ILE A 119 5.66 8.05 13.11
C ILE A 119 6.98 8.75 13.49
N GLY A 120 7.47 9.64 12.65
CA GLY A 120 8.69 10.41 12.91
C GLY A 120 8.52 11.46 14.03
N SER A 121 7.29 11.90 14.31
CA SER A 121 6.98 12.82 15.39
C SER A 121 6.96 12.17 16.78
N LEU A 122 6.87 10.84 16.85
CA LEU A 122 6.82 10.10 18.10
C LEU A 122 8.23 9.93 18.68
N ASP A 123 8.35 10.18 19.98
CA ASP A 123 9.56 9.86 20.74
C ASP A 123 9.66 8.36 21.10
N ALA A 124 10.67 7.98 21.87
CA ALA A 124 10.89 6.58 22.26
C ALA A 124 9.74 6.01 23.08
N GLU A 125 9.12 6.82 23.92
CA GLU A 125 7.94 6.43 24.70
C GLU A 125 6.73 6.24 23.79
N GLY A 126 6.50 7.16 22.85
CA GLY A 126 5.44 7.05 21.84
C GLY A 126 5.53 5.76 21.03
N TRP A 127 6.71 5.38 20.57
CA TRP A 127 6.93 4.12 19.84
C TRP A 127 6.70 2.86 20.71
N ALA A 128 6.77 2.97 22.03
CA ALA A 128 6.49 1.87 22.96
C ALA A 128 5.01 1.76 23.34
N LYS A 129 4.21 2.83 23.14
CA LYS A 129 2.77 2.82 23.47
C LYS A 129 1.98 1.85 22.60
N PRO A 130 0.90 1.27 23.13
CA PRO A 130 -0.07 0.51 22.36
C PRO A 130 -0.65 1.34 21.21
N VAL A 131 -0.89 0.71 20.08
CA VAL A 131 -1.47 1.37 18.88
C VAL A 131 -2.94 1.72 19.06
N GLY A 132 -3.65 1.03 19.95
CA GLY A 132 -5.05 1.29 20.26
C GLY A 132 -6.05 0.62 19.33
N PRO A 133 -7.36 0.89 19.57
CA PRO A 133 -8.46 0.13 18.99
C PRO A 133 -8.58 0.19 17.47
N ALA A 134 -7.95 1.16 16.80
CA ALA A 134 -7.93 1.25 15.34
C ALA A 134 -7.28 0.02 14.67
N GLU A 135 -6.40 -0.70 15.39
CA GLU A 135 -5.73 -1.90 14.90
C GLU A 135 -6.43 -3.22 15.35
N GLY A 136 -7.67 -3.14 15.83
CA GLY A 136 -8.51 -4.29 16.15
C GLY A 136 -7.82 -5.31 17.07
N PRO A 137 -7.60 -6.58 16.64
CA PRO A 137 -6.97 -7.62 17.47
C PRO A 137 -5.53 -7.29 17.91
N PHE A 138 -4.90 -6.31 17.27
CA PHE A 138 -3.53 -5.89 17.55
C PHE A 138 -3.44 -4.62 18.40
N ALA A 139 -4.55 -4.14 18.96
CA ALA A 139 -4.65 -2.90 19.72
C ALA A 139 -3.59 -2.74 20.83
N ASP A 140 -3.21 -3.82 21.48
CA ASP A 140 -2.22 -3.82 22.57
C ASP A 140 -0.77 -3.90 22.07
N ARG A 141 -0.57 -4.03 20.77
CA ARG A 141 0.79 -4.05 20.20
C ARG A 141 1.37 -2.63 20.18
N PRO A 142 2.68 -2.47 20.43
CA PRO A 142 3.29 -1.16 20.42
C PRO A 142 3.43 -0.60 18.98
N TYR A 143 3.48 0.74 18.82
CA TYR A 143 3.70 1.40 17.54
C TYR A 143 4.89 0.85 16.76
N ARG A 144 5.98 0.45 17.43
CA ARG A 144 7.13 -0.18 16.76
C ARG A 144 6.75 -1.45 16.00
N ALA A 145 5.78 -2.22 16.48
CA ALA A 145 5.32 -3.41 15.77
C ALA A 145 4.51 -3.03 14.52
N LEU A 146 3.69 -1.99 14.60
CA LEU A 146 2.96 -1.45 13.46
C LEU A 146 3.92 -0.89 12.39
N VAL A 147 4.94 -0.13 12.79
CA VAL A 147 5.95 0.40 11.86
C VAL A 147 6.65 -0.73 11.09
N LEU A 148 7.11 -1.76 11.80
CA LEU A 148 7.74 -2.92 11.16
C LEU A 148 6.76 -3.68 10.25
N HIS A 149 5.49 -3.74 10.61
CA HIS A 149 4.46 -4.31 9.77
C HIS A 149 4.29 -3.52 8.46
N LEU A 150 4.14 -2.19 8.52
CA LEU A 150 3.97 -1.37 7.33
C LEU A 150 5.22 -1.37 6.43
N ASN A 151 6.42 -1.36 7.02
CA ASN A 151 7.65 -1.52 6.25
C ASN A 151 7.64 -2.85 5.47
N ARG A 152 7.27 -3.95 6.13
CA ARG A 152 7.17 -5.26 5.50
C ARG A 152 6.13 -5.27 4.36
N GLU A 153 4.95 -4.69 4.58
CA GLU A 153 3.89 -4.60 3.56
C GLU A 153 4.38 -3.83 2.33
N LEU A 154 5.02 -2.67 2.55
CA LEU A 154 5.59 -1.90 1.45
C LEU A 154 6.65 -2.70 0.68
N PHE A 155 7.57 -3.40 1.37
CA PHE A 155 8.64 -4.16 0.71
C PHE A 155 8.08 -5.33 -0.07
N HIS A 156 7.16 -6.07 0.53
CA HIS A 156 6.50 -7.22 -0.08
C HIS A 156 5.77 -6.80 -1.36
N HIS A 157 4.79 -5.93 -1.22
CA HIS A 157 3.93 -5.51 -2.34
C HIS A 157 4.65 -4.60 -3.33
N GLY A 158 5.61 -3.82 -2.87
CA GLY A 158 6.45 -3.03 -3.75
C GLY A 158 7.32 -3.88 -4.68
N ALA A 159 7.85 -5.00 -4.19
CA ALA A 159 8.57 -5.97 -5.03
C ALA A 159 7.65 -6.62 -6.07
N GLU A 160 6.40 -6.94 -5.71
CA GLU A 160 5.40 -7.46 -6.65
C GLU A 160 5.07 -6.45 -7.75
N VAL A 161 4.85 -5.18 -7.41
CA VAL A 161 4.62 -4.12 -8.41
C VAL A 161 5.81 -4.00 -9.37
N ALA A 162 7.03 -4.01 -8.84
CA ALA A 162 8.22 -3.95 -9.66
C ALA A 162 8.32 -5.14 -10.63
N LEU A 163 8.01 -6.35 -10.15
CA LEU A 163 7.97 -7.56 -10.98
C LEU A 163 6.88 -7.49 -12.05
N LEU A 164 5.68 -7.01 -11.71
CA LEU A 164 4.58 -6.86 -12.67
C LEU A 164 4.96 -5.89 -13.79
N ARG A 165 5.65 -4.78 -13.48
CA ARG A 165 6.18 -3.85 -14.48
C ARG A 165 7.20 -4.51 -15.41
N ASP A 166 8.11 -5.29 -14.87
CA ASP A 166 9.12 -5.98 -15.67
C ASP A 166 8.45 -7.03 -16.58
N LEU A 167 7.44 -7.76 -16.10
CA LEU A 167 6.66 -8.73 -16.88
C LEU A 167 5.83 -8.03 -17.97
N TYR A 168 5.16 -6.92 -17.67
CA TYR A 168 4.44 -6.13 -18.66
C TYR A 168 5.33 -5.72 -19.83
N ARG A 169 6.49 -5.16 -19.54
CA ARG A 169 7.47 -4.75 -20.55
C ARG A 169 7.99 -5.95 -21.35
N ALA A 170 8.34 -7.05 -20.68
CA ALA A 170 8.87 -8.24 -21.32
C ALA A 170 7.84 -8.94 -22.23
N SER A 171 6.55 -8.94 -21.84
CA SER A 171 5.48 -9.52 -22.63
C SER A 171 4.93 -8.62 -23.72
N GLY A 172 5.29 -7.30 -23.71
CA GLY A 172 4.67 -6.27 -24.54
C GLY A 172 3.19 -6.10 -24.20
N GLY A 173 2.83 -6.21 -22.93
CA GLY A 173 1.46 -6.07 -22.42
C GLY A 173 0.55 -7.30 -22.69
N ARG A 174 1.09 -8.40 -23.18
CA ARG A 174 0.30 -9.63 -23.38
C ARG A 174 0.13 -10.39 -22.08
N SER A 175 -1.10 -10.83 -21.80
CA SER A 175 -1.39 -11.73 -20.68
C SER A 175 -0.84 -13.12 -20.94
N PHE A 176 -0.52 -13.84 -19.87
CA PHE A 176 -0.10 -15.24 -19.92
C PHE A 176 -1.34 -16.15 -19.89
N ALA A 177 -1.35 -17.18 -20.73
CA ALA A 177 -2.43 -18.16 -20.77
C ALA A 177 -2.32 -19.16 -19.61
#